data_ef18b00171e2c7bd50eb35889f243bad
#
_entry.id   ef18b00171e2c7bd50eb35889f243bad
#
_cell.length_a   1.000
_cell.length_b   1.000
_cell.length_c   1.000
_cell.angle_alpha   90.00
_cell.angle_beta   90.00
_cell.angle_gamma   90.00
#
_symmetry.space_group_name_H-M   'P 1'
#
loop_
_entity.id
_entity.type
_entity.pdbx_description
1 polymer ?
#
loop_
_entity_poly.entity_id
_entity_poly.type
_entity_poly.pdbx_seq_one_letter_code
_entity_poly.pdbx_strand_id
1 'polypeptide(L)'
;MSEITLIVPNDWVTQEKLVEITGLRPGTIEAARKKSWMVGREYLHVAPDGNPKENSECMYNRKAVDQWVKSMSKKQPGARQ
;
A
#
# COMPACT_ATOMS: atom_id res chain seq x y z
N MET A 1 7.55 27.66 11.89
CA MET A 1 7.45 27.19 11.63
C MET A 1 7.36 26.50 11.28
N SER A 2 7.24 26.09 11.00
CA SER A 2 7.13 25.39 10.59
C SER A 2 6.80 24.60 10.36
N GLU A 3 6.44 24.14 10.31
CA GLU A 3 6.05 23.37 10.07
C GLU A 3 5.82 22.85 9.37
N ILE A 4 5.65 22.76 9.08
CA ILE A 4 5.47 22.33 8.31
C ILE A 4 5.71 21.53 7.76
N THR A 5 5.85 21.40 7.54
CA THR A 5 6.43 20.57 7.07
C THR A 5 6.05 19.34 7.23
N LEU A 6 5.49 19.15 7.95
CA LEU A 6 5.20 18.06 8.19
C LEU A 6 4.06 17.67 7.68
N ILE A 7 4.01 17.51 6.56
CA ILE A 7 2.95 16.97 6.00
C ILE A 7 3.00 15.54 6.15
N VAL A 8 2.28 15.02 7.00
CA VAL A 8 2.21 13.59 7.17
C VAL A 8 1.15 13.08 6.23
N PRO A 9 1.47 12.23 5.30
CA PRO A 9 0.46 11.71 4.38
C PRO A 9 -0.58 10.91 5.14
N ASN A 10 -1.77 10.85 4.59
CA ASN A 10 -2.80 9.99 5.14
C ASN A 10 -2.34 8.55 5.13
N ASP A 11 -2.87 7.75 6.02
CA ASP A 11 -2.55 6.32 6.02
C ASP A 11 -3.08 5.64 4.76
N TRP A 12 -4.20 6.11 4.24
CA TRP A 12 -4.80 5.53 3.04
C TRP A 12 -4.55 6.44 1.86
N VAL A 13 -3.91 5.91 0.83
CA VAL A 13 -3.49 6.68 -0.34
C VAL A 13 -3.87 5.96 -1.61
N THR A 14 -3.87 6.70 -2.72
CA THR A 14 -4.12 6.10 -4.04
C THR A 14 -2.92 5.28 -4.47
N GLN A 15 -3.12 4.46 -5.50
CA GLN A 15 -2.01 3.69 -6.05
C GLN A 15 -0.90 4.61 -6.54
N GLU A 16 -1.24 5.70 -7.19
CA GLU A 16 -0.23 6.65 -7.67
C GLU A 16 0.60 7.19 -6.54
N LYS A 17 -0.05 7.57 -5.45
CA LYS A 17 0.68 8.10 -4.31
C LYS A 17 1.50 7.00 -3.66
N LEU A 18 0.98 5.79 -3.60
CA LEU A 18 1.73 4.67 -3.04
C LEU A 18 3.01 4.42 -3.84
N VAL A 19 2.92 4.48 -5.16
CA VAL A 19 4.11 4.34 -6.00
C VAL A 19 5.14 5.40 -5.65
N GLU A 20 4.69 6.65 -5.49
CA GLU A 20 5.59 7.75 -5.14
C GLU A 20 6.27 7.51 -3.80
N ILE A 21 5.50 7.08 -2.82
CA ILE A 21 6.01 6.95 -1.46
C ILE A 21 6.95 5.75 -1.33
N THR A 22 6.57 4.64 -1.93
CA THR A 22 7.30 3.39 -1.71
C THR A 22 8.33 3.07 -2.78
N GLY A 23 8.15 3.61 -3.96
CA GLY A 23 8.99 3.25 -5.09
C GLY A 23 8.63 1.91 -5.73
N LEU A 24 7.58 1.26 -5.26
CA LEU A 24 7.13 0.03 -5.87
C LEU A 24 6.53 0.30 -7.24
N ARG A 25 6.72 -0.63 -8.14
CA ARG A 25 6.14 -0.51 -9.48
C ARG A 25 4.65 -0.80 -9.45
N PRO A 26 3.86 -0.16 -10.32
CA PRO A 26 2.43 -0.45 -10.35
C PRO A 26 2.10 -1.92 -10.53
N GLY A 27 2.86 -2.62 -11.38
CA GLY A 27 2.64 -4.05 -11.58
C GLY A 27 2.87 -4.86 -10.32
N THR A 28 3.87 -4.46 -9.53
CA THR A 28 4.15 -5.14 -8.26
C THR A 28 2.99 -4.94 -7.29
N ILE A 29 2.46 -3.71 -7.23
CA ILE A 29 1.33 -3.41 -6.36
C ILE A 29 0.12 -4.24 -6.74
N GLU A 30 -0.17 -4.30 -8.04
CA GLU A 30 -1.33 -5.05 -8.51
C GLU A 30 -1.19 -6.54 -8.24
N ALA A 31 0.00 -7.08 -8.46
CA ALA A 31 0.24 -8.49 -8.20
C ALA A 31 0.15 -8.81 -6.71
N ALA A 32 0.69 -7.93 -5.88
CA ALA A 32 0.64 -8.14 -4.44
C ALA A 32 -0.80 -8.08 -3.94
N ARG A 33 -1.59 -7.15 -4.50
CA ARG A 33 -2.99 -7.06 -4.12
C ARG A 33 -3.73 -8.36 -4.39
N LYS A 34 -3.39 -9.01 -5.47
CA LYS A 34 -4.07 -10.25 -5.84
C LYS A 34 -3.55 -11.48 -5.11
N LYS A 35 -2.30 -11.45 -4.68
CA LYS A 35 -1.65 -12.66 -4.17
C LYS A 35 -1.26 -12.62 -2.71
N SER A 36 -0.90 -11.45 -2.20
CA SER A 36 -0.32 -11.37 -0.86
C SER A 36 -1.11 -10.51 0.09
N TRP A 37 -1.72 -9.46 -0.43
CA TRP A 37 -2.36 -8.47 0.42
C TRP A 37 -3.80 -8.84 0.70
N MET A 38 -4.27 -8.39 1.86
CA MET A 38 -5.59 -8.72 2.32
C MET A 38 -6.44 -7.48 2.34
N VAL A 39 -7.65 -7.58 1.84
CA VAL A 39 -8.57 -6.44 1.86
C VAL A 39 -8.82 -6.04 3.32
N GLY A 40 -8.77 -4.74 3.58
CA GLY A 40 -8.91 -4.23 4.93
C GLY A 40 -7.59 -4.07 5.66
N ARG A 41 -6.56 -4.74 5.21
CA ARG A 41 -5.25 -4.64 5.84
C ARG A 41 -4.31 -3.76 5.02
N GLU A 42 -3.98 -4.17 3.80
CA GLU A 42 -3.11 -3.38 2.94
C GLU A 42 -3.88 -2.52 1.96
N TYR A 43 -5.09 -2.92 1.64
CA TYR A 43 -5.89 -2.15 0.70
C TYR A 43 -7.37 -2.29 1.01
N LEU A 44 -8.17 -1.41 0.45
CA LEU A 44 -9.60 -1.56 0.51
C LEU A 44 -10.21 -0.84 -0.69
N HIS A 45 -11.45 -1.17 -0.96
CA HIS A 45 -12.20 -0.54 -2.04
C HIS A 45 -12.98 0.64 -1.50
N VAL A 46 -13.08 1.70 -2.29
CA VAL A 46 -13.87 2.86 -1.90
C VAL A 46 -14.83 3.18 -3.02
N ALA A 47 -15.97 3.71 -2.68
CA ALA A 47 -16.96 4.11 -3.65
C ALA A 47 -17.68 5.35 -3.14
N PRO A 48 -17.99 6.30 -4.04
CA PRO A 48 -18.62 7.54 -3.62
C PRO A 48 -20.00 7.34 -3.02
N ASP A 49 -20.70 6.28 -3.40
CA ASP A 49 -22.03 6.01 -2.87
C ASP A 49 -21.99 5.21 -1.57
N GLY A 50 -20.80 4.91 -1.06
CA GLY A 50 -20.67 4.18 0.19
C GLY A 50 -20.83 2.67 0.06
N ASN A 51 -20.95 2.16 -1.16
CA ASN A 51 -21.16 0.74 -1.37
C ASN A 51 -20.09 0.17 -2.29
N PRO A 52 -18.87 -0.03 -1.77
CA PRO A 52 -17.78 -0.51 -2.62
C PRO A 52 -18.00 -1.92 -3.13
N LYS A 53 -17.51 -2.16 -4.33
CA LYS A 53 -17.60 -3.46 -4.99
C LYS A 53 -16.21 -3.87 -5.40
N GLU A 54 -16.09 -5.09 -5.89
CA GLU A 54 -14.78 -5.62 -6.25
C GLU A 54 -14.05 -4.79 -7.29
N ASN A 55 -14.77 -4.13 -8.17
CA ASN A 55 -14.14 -3.31 -9.19
C ASN A 55 -14.09 -1.83 -8.82
N SER A 56 -14.40 -1.50 -7.59
CA SER A 56 -14.32 -0.12 -7.13
C SER A 56 -12.86 0.30 -6.99
N GLU A 57 -12.65 1.60 -6.96
CA GLU A 57 -11.32 2.16 -6.77
C GLU A 57 -10.68 1.59 -5.49
N CYS A 58 -9.38 1.37 -5.53
CA CYS A 58 -8.66 0.88 -4.36
C CYS A 58 -7.86 1.99 -3.72
N MET A 59 -7.83 1.97 -2.40
CA MET A 59 -6.91 2.79 -1.62
C MET A 59 -6.02 1.85 -0.84
N TYR A 60 -4.82 2.29 -0.54
CA TYR A 60 -3.80 1.43 0.06
C TYR A 60 -3.31 2.02 1.37
N ASN A 61 -3.16 1.17 2.36
CA ASN A 61 -2.65 1.58 3.66
C ASN A 61 -1.13 1.59 3.59
N ARG A 62 -0.53 2.78 3.58
CA ARG A 62 0.91 2.89 3.39
C ARG A 62 1.71 2.25 4.53
N LYS A 63 1.18 2.28 5.73
CA LYS A 63 1.88 1.67 6.86
C LYS A 63 1.88 0.15 6.76
N ALA A 64 0.75 -0.43 6.36
CA ALA A 64 0.67 -1.87 6.21
C ALA A 64 1.53 -2.34 5.06
N VAL A 65 1.59 -1.56 3.97
CA VAL A 65 2.45 -1.90 2.84
C VAL A 65 3.92 -1.82 3.28
N ASP A 66 4.27 -0.82 4.07
CA ASP A 66 5.64 -0.69 4.57
C ASP A 66 6.02 -1.91 5.42
N GLN A 67 5.11 -2.36 6.27
CA GLN A 67 5.35 -3.56 7.07
C GLN A 67 5.53 -4.79 6.19
N TRP A 68 4.73 -4.87 5.13
CA TRP A 68 4.83 -5.99 4.20
C TRP A 68 6.21 -5.99 3.53
N VAL A 69 6.67 -4.80 3.10
CA VAL A 69 7.99 -4.69 2.50
C VAL A 69 9.07 -5.13 3.48
N LYS A 70 8.97 -4.68 4.71
CA LYS A 70 9.96 -5.06 5.72
C LYS A 70 9.95 -6.54 6.00
N SER A 71 8.79 -7.17 5.93
CA SER A 71 8.70 -8.60 6.20
C SER A 71 9.45 -9.42 5.17
N MET A 72 9.68 -8.86 3.99
CA MET A 72 10.41 -9.56 2.95
C MET A 72 11.89 -9.73 3.31
N SER A 73 12.39 -8.96 4.27
CA SER A 73 13.80 -9.09 4.64
C SER A 73 14.13 -10.49 5.15
N LYS A 74 13.14 -11.20 5.67
CA LYS A 74 13.33 -12.54 6.17
C LYS A 74 13.23 -13.62 5.11
N LYS A 75 12.87 -13.24 3.91
CA LYS A 75 12.63 -14.19 2.83
C LYS A 75 13.55 -13.97 1.65
N GLN A 76 14.65 -13.29 1.87
CA GLN A 76 15.55 -12.96 0.79
C GLN A 76 16.33 -14.16 0.31
N PRO A 77 16.43 -14.37 -1.00
CA PRO A 77 17.28 -15.44 -1.52
C PRO A 77 18.72 -15.16 -1.11
N GLY A 78 19.39 -16.15 -0.62
CA GLY A 78 20.78 -16.00 -0.20
C GLY A 78 20.97 -15.30 1.13
N ALA A 79 19.88 -14.95 1.79
CA ALA A 79 19.99 -14.27 3.08
C ALA A 79 19.89 -15.23 4.23
N ARG A 80 20.27 -16.48 4.05
CA ARG A 80 20.12 -17.35 5.01
C ARG A 80 21.21 -17.61 5.64
N GLN A 81 21.30 -17.74 6.43
CA GLN A 81 22.40 -17.94 6.95
C GLN A 81 22.43 -18.57 7.76
#